data_cc89cd6fd0506dd828913a4744cb04ee
#
_entry.id   cc89cd6fd0506dd828913a4744cb04ee
#
_cell.length_a   1.000
_cell.length_b   1.000
_cell.length_c   1.000
_cell.angle_alpha   90.00
_cell.angle_beta   90.00
_cell.angle_gamma   90.00
#
_symmetry.space_group_name_H-M   'P 1'
#
loop_
_entity.id
_entity.type
_entity.pdbx_description
1 polymer ?
#
loop_
_entity_poly.entity_id
_entity_poly.type
_entity_poly.pdbx_seq_one_letter_code
_entity_poly.pdbx_strand_id
1 'polypeptide(L)'
;MVTKETPPQNLLNPYFSDPDKDYVYKANIDALGNKIGGLFIIKKLGEKTHRILFTTEMGNTLFDFSFQEDSFTVNRILKELDKKILINILKRDLKALVLEKPAVEQVFSKTNNRLIETNILSKKHYFYFDSEELTDIVRTRNGKAIVKHHFANIENDFAGQINITHENIQLKITLTALP
;
A
#
# COMPACT_ATOMS: atom_id res chain seq x y z
N MET A 1 -18.10 -23.22 -3.22
CA MET A 1 -17.99 -22.97 -4.66
C MET A 1 -17.56 -21.53 -4.90
N VAL A 2 -16.52 -21.30 -5.69
CA VAL A 2 -16.08 -19.94 -6.04
C VAL A 2 -16.87 -19.50 -7.27
N THR A 3 -17.57 -18.39 -7.16
CA THR A 3 -18.33 -17.82 -8.27
C THR A 3 -17.61 -16.62 -8.85
N LYS A 4 -17.67 -16.47 -10.17
CA LYS A 4 -17.14 -15.30 -10.88
C LYS A 4 -18.26 -14.26 -10.99
N GLU A 5 -17.99 -13.05 -10.55
CA GLU A 5 -18.98 -11.97 -10.50
C GLU A 5 -18.61 -10.80 -11.44
N THR A 6 -19.58 -9.92 -11.67
CA THR A 6 -19.33 -8.67 -12.38
C THR A 6 -18.40 -7.77 -11.57
N PRO A 7 -17.38 -7.16 -12.19
CA PRO A 7 -16.47 -6.28 -11.47
C PRO A 7 -17.20 -5.11 -10.78
N PRO A 8 -16.85 -4.80 -9.52
CA PRO A 8 -17.38 -3.63 -8.87
C PRO A 8 -16.81 -2.35 -9.49
N GLN A 9 -17.63 -1.32 -9.57
CA GLN A 9 -17.21 0.00 -10.04
C GLN A 9 -16.81 0.94 -8.89
N ASN A 10 -16.81 0.42 -7.66
CA ASN A 10 -16.64 1.22 -6.45
C ASN A 10 -15.19 1.23 -5.97
N LEU A 11 -14.93 2.12 -5.03
CA LEU A 11 -13.71 2.20 -4.24
C LEU A 11 -13.37 0.83 -3.62
N LEU A 12 -12.18 0.29 -3.90
CA LEU A 12 -11.73 -0.98 -3.33
C LEU A 12 -10.87 -0.79 -2.08
N ASN A 13 -10.05 0.26 -2.06
CA ASN A 13 -9.15 0.56 -0.96
C ASN A 13 -9.51 1.93 -0.36
N PRO A 14 -10.24 1.97 0.76
CA PRO A 14 -10.70 3.22 1.35
C PRO A 14 -9.72 3.85 2.35
N TYR A 15 -8.63 3.16 2.68
CA TYR A 15 -7.82 3.49 3.87
C TYR A 15 -7.07 4.81 3.80
N PHE A 16 -6.90 5.38 2.60
CA PHE A 16 -6.27 6.69 2.40
C PHE A 16 -7.09 7.59 1.48
N SER A 17 -8.42 7.45 1.53
CA SER A 17 -9.34 8.09 0.58
C SER A 17 -9.88 9.45 1.02
N ASP A 18 -9.74 9.82 2.28
CA ASP A 18 -10.28 11.08 2.81
C ASP A 18 -9.26 12.22 2.64
N PRO A 19 -9.55 13.22 1.77
CA PRO A 19 -8.63 14.33 1.52
C PRO A 19 -8.52 15.30 2.69
N ASP A 20 -9.43 15.23 3.67
CA ASP A 20 -9.40 16.10 4.84
C ASP A 20 -8.56 15.53 5.98
N LYS A 21 -8.05 14.31 5.83
CA LYS A 21 -7.22 13.64 6.82
C LYS A 21 -5.75 13.65 6.46
N ASP A 22 -4.92 13.83 7.49
CA ASP A 22 -3.50 13.48 7.47
C ASP A 22 -3.35 12.13 8.15
N TYR A 23 -2.93 11.11 7.38
CA TYR A 23 -2.74 9.77 7.91
C TYR A 23 -1.31 9.66 8.43
N VAL A 24 -1.15 9.57 9.75
CA VAL A 24 0.16 9.56 10.42
C VAL A 24 0.37 8.22 11.12
N TYR A 25 1.46 7.54 10.76
CA TYR A 25 1.84 6.25 11.32
C TYR A 25 3.25 6.29 11.85
N LYS A 26 3.47 5.63 12.99
CA LYS A 26 4.82 5.23 13.38
C LYS A 26 5.25 4.13 12.42
N ALA A 27 6.41 4.31 11.79
CA ALA A 27 6.89 3.38 10.77
C ALA A 27 8.22 2.75 11.19
N ASN A 28 8.35 1.46 10.89
CA ASN A 28 9.61 0.74 10.96
C ASN A 28 9.84 0.08 9.61
N ILE A 29 10.98 0.38 8.99
CA ILE A 29 11.42 -0.28 7.76
C ILE A 29 12.63 -1.13 8.12
N ASP A 30 12.52 -2.43 7.91
CA ASP A 30 13.62 -3.39 8.00
C ASP A 30 14.02 -3.76 6.58
N ALA A 31 15.14 -3.23 6.14
CA ALA A 31 15.62 -3.38 4.76
C ALA A 31 17.05 -3.93 4.77
N LEU A 32 17.21 -5.15 4.28
CA LEU A 32 18.53 -5.78 4.10
C LEU A 32 19.39 -5.75 5.39
N GLY A 33 18.74 -5.98 6.54
CA GLY A 33 19.39 -6.00 7.86
C GLY A 33 19.53 -4.62 8.51
N ASN A 34 19.09 -3.54 7.85
CA ASN A 34 19.08 -2.19 8.40
C ASN A 34 17.66 -1.81 8.85
N LYS A 35 17.54 -1.35 10.09
CA LYS A 35 16.27 -0.90 10.66
C LYS A 35 16.20 0.61 10.70
N ILE A 36 15.19 1.17 10.08
CA ILE A 36 14.95 2.61 10.05
C ILE A 36 13.57 2.87 10.64
N GLY A 37 13.51 3.63 11.71
CA GLY A 37 12.28 4.06 12.35
C GLY A 37 11.98 5.53 12.06
N GLY A 38 10.70 5.89 12.08
CA GLY A 38 10.27 7.27 11.85
C GLY A 38 8.75 7.39 11.74
N LEU A 39 8.32 8.43 11.06
CA LEU A 39 6.93 8.74 10.82
C LEU A 39 6.60 8.69 9.33
N PHE A 40 5.57 7.94 8.98
CA PHE A 40 4.93 7.99 7.68
C PHE A 40 3.75 8.94 7.73
N ILE A 41 3.73 9.89 6.81
CA ILE A 41 2.62 10.81 6.65
C ILE A 41 2.09 10.63 5.23
N ILE A 42 0.84 10.22 5.12
CA ILE A 42 0.18 9.97 3.85
C ILE A 42 -0.98 10.94 3.72
N LYS A 43 -1.04 11.66 2.60
CA LYS A 43 -2.11 12.62 2.33
C LYS A 43 -2.62 12.47 0.92
N LYS A 44 -3.95 12.48 0.79
CA LYS A 44 -4.62 12.59 -0.50
C LYS A 44 -4.70 14.06 -0.90
N LEU A 45 -4.07 14.41 -2.03
CA LEU A 45 -4.01 15.80 -2.52
C LEU A 45 -4.98 16.07 -3.67
N GLY A 46 -5.51 15.03 -4.29
CA GLY A 46 -6.44 15.13 -5.40
C GLY A 46 -7.09 13.78 -5.66
N GLU A 47 -7.97 13.68 -6.64
CA GLU A 47 -8.76 12.48 -6.90
C GLU A 47 -7.89 11.24 -7.08
N LYS A 48 -6.74 11.37 -7.77
CA LYS A 48 -5.81 10.26 -8.01
C LYS A 48 -4.38 10.63 -7.59
N THR A 49 -4.26 11.47 -6.58
CA THR A 49 -2.98 12.03 -6.16
C THR A 49 -2.79 11.84 -4.67
N HIS A 50 -1.71 11.15 -4.31
CA HIS A 50 -1.27 10.97 -2.92
C HIS A 50 0.18 11.41 -2.78
N ARG A 51 0.49 11.97 -1.63
CA ARG A 51 1.86 12.29 -1.22
C ARG A 51 2.21 11.47 0.00
N ILE A 52 3.39 10.85 -0.01
CA ILE A 52 3.88 10.03 1.09
C ILE A 52 5.23 10.58 1.53
N LEU A 53 5.28 10.98 2.79
CA LEU A 53 6.45 11.53 3.44
C LEU A 53 6.91 10.56 4.53
N PHE A 54 8.18 10.18 4.52
CA PHE A 54 8.82 9.44 5.59
C PHE A 54 9.89 10.32 6.23
N THR A 55 9.74 10.56 7.54
CA THR A 55 10.65 11.42 8.29
C THR A 55 11.19 10.68 9.51
N THR A 56 12.32 11.13 10.04
CA THR A 56 12.72 10.77 11.39
C THR A 56 11.74 11.38 12.40
N GLU A 57 11.74 10.89 13.64
CA GLU A 57 10.92 11.50 14.72
C GLU A 57 11.28 12.96 14.99
N MET A 58 12.50 13.37 14.64
CA MET A 58 12.97 14.76 14.74
C MET A 58 12.59 15.63 13.54
N GLY A 59 11.88 15.08 12.56
CA GLY A 59 11.38 15.81 11.39
C GLY A 59 12.31 15.90 10.21
N ASN A 60 13.44 15.17 10.20
CA ASN A 60 14.32 15.13 9.04
C ASN A 60 13.72 14.22 7.96
N THR A 61 13.60 14.71 6.74
CA THR A 61 13.04 13.94 5.63
C THR A 61 13.97 12.80 5.21
N LEU A 62 13.43 11.59 5.23
CA LEU A 62 14.08 10.39 4.70
C LEU A 62 13.71 10.21 3.22
N PHE A 63 12.42 10.28 2.90
CA PHE A 63 11.97 10.44 1.52
C PHE A 63 10.63 11.17 1.45
N ASP A 64 10.35 11.73 0.28
CA ASP A 64 9.11 12.43 -0.04
C ASP A 64 8.73 12.08 -1.48
N PHE A 65 7.63 11.32 -1.64
CA PHE A 65 7.16 10.81 -2.91
C PHE A 65 5.79 11.34 -3.25
N SER A 66 5.58 11.66 -4.52
CA SER A 66 4.26 11.98 -5.06
C SER A 66 3.81 10.89 -6.02
N PHE A 67 2.57 10.42 -5.82
CA PHE A 67 1.90 9.47 -6.68
C PHE A 67 0.74 10.18 -7.37
N GLN A 68 0.82 10.32 -8.66
CA GLN A 68 -0.29 10.77 -9.50
C GLN A 68 -0.76 9.59 -10.33
N GLU A 69 -1.86 9.73 -11.10
CA GLU A 69 -2.48 8.61 -11.82
C GLU A 69 -1.46 7.69 -12.51
N ASP A 70 -0.68 8.24 -13.44
CA ASP A 70 0.31 7.50 -14.22
C ASP A 70 1.75 7.97 -13.98
N SER A 71 1.97 8.80 -12.98
CA SER A 71 3.30 9.35 -12.71
C SER A 71 3.70 9.20 -11.26
N PHE A 72 4.99 9.10 -11.06
CA PHE A 72 5.64 9.00 -9.77
C PHE A 72 6.80 9.99 -9.74
N THR A 73 6.89 10.77 -8.68
CA THR A 73 7.93 11.77 -8.51
C THR A 73 8.63 11.58 -7.18
N VAL A 74 9.95 11.52 -7.19
CA VAL A 74 10.78 11.63 -6.00
C VAL A 74 11.01 13.11 -5.74
N ASN A 75 10.29 13.69 -4.77
CA ASN A 75 10.45 15.10 -4.41
C ASN A 75 11.73 15.32 -3.63
N ARG A 76 12.04 14.39 -2.72
CA ARG A 76 13.24 14.40 -1.91
C ARG A 76 13.56 12.97 -1.45
N ILE A 77 14.84 12.65 -1.35
CA ILE A 77 15.30 11.38 -0.79
C ILE A 77 16.68 11.58 -0.16
N LEU A 78 16.87 10.96 1.00
CA LEU A 78 18.18 10.92 1.67
C LEU A 78 19.17 10.15 0.80
N LYS A 79 20.40 10.65 0.67
CA LYS A 79 21.43 10.09 -0.20
C LYS A 79 21.64 8.57 0.02
N GLU A 80 21.62 8.15 1.26
CA GLU A 80 21.81 6.75 1.65
C GLU A 80 20.67 5.83 1.16
N LEU A 81 19.49 6.39 0.94
CA LEU A 81 18.31 5.70 0.42
C LEU A 81 18.15 5.85 -1.10
N ASP A 82 18.91 6.74 -1.72
CA ASP A 82 18.82 7.03 -3.16
C ASP A 82 19.47 5.92 -3.99
N LYS A 83 18.78 4.76 -4.00
CA LYS A 83 19.15 3.57 -4.75
C LYS A 83 18.00 3.16 -5.63
N LYS A 84 18.25 3.05 -6.92
CA LYS A 84 17.22 2.73 -7.93
C LYS A 84 16.39 1.49 -7.57
N ILE A 85 17.03 0.44 -7.05
CA ILE A 85 16.34 -0.79 -6.65
C ILE A 85 15.36 -0.50 -5.52
N LEU A 86 15.81 0.21 -4.47
CA LEU A 86 14.97 0.54 -3.32
C LEU A 86 13.80 1.44 -3.73
N ILE A 87 14.07 2.48 -4.52
CA ILE A 87 13.04 3.39 -5.00
C ILE A 87 11.98 2.64 -5.81
N ASN A 88 12.38 1.71 -6.70
CA ASN A 88 11.44 0.92 -7.49
C ASN A 88 10.57 0.00 -6.62
N ILE A 89 11.14 -0.60 -5.58
CA ILE A 89 10.39 -1.44 -4.64
C ILE A 89 9.38 -0.58 -3.87
N LEU A 90 9.82 0.52 -3.29
CA LEU A 90 8.95 1.45 -2.55
C LEU A 90 7.84 2.02 -3.45
N LYS A 91 8.17 2.41 -4.68
CA LYS A 91 7.19 2.86 -5.66
C LYS A 91 6.05 1.85 -5.86
N ARG A 92 6.38 0.58 -6.07
CA ARG A 92 5.39 -0.47 -6.27
C ARG A 92 4.55 -0.73 -5.03
N ASP A 93 5.21 -0.84 -3.88
CA ASP A 93 4.54 -1.14 -2.61
C ASP A 93 3.62 -0.01 -2.18
N LEU A 94 4.10 1.23 -2.27
CA LEU A 94 3.34 2.39 -1.83
C LEU A 94 2.24 2.77 -2.83
N LYS A 95 2.44 2.53 -4.13
CA LYS A 95 1.35 2.68 -5.12
C LYS A 95 0.20 1.71 -4.81
N ALA A 96 0.51 0.45 -4.55
CA ALA A 96 -0.52 -0.53 -4.17
C ALA A 96 -1.22 -0.17 -2.87
N LEU A 97 -0.49 0.44 -1.93
CA LEU A 97 -1.04 0.87 -0.64
C LEU A 97 -2.10 1.97 -0.77
N VAL A 98 -1.91 2.94 -1.67
CA VAL A 98 -2.76 4.14 -1.74
C VAL A 98 -3.75 4.14 -2.91
N LEU A 99 -3.60 3.25 -3.88
CA LEU A 99 -4.49 3.20 -5.04
C LEU A 99 -5.90 2.78 -4.63
N GLU A 100 -6.86 3.68 -4.82
CA GLU A 100 -8.23 3.51 -4.34
C GLU A 100 -9.10 2.67 -5.27
N LYS A 101 -8.94 2.86 -6.57
CA LYS A 101 -9.80 2.25 -7.61
C LYS A 101 -8.95 1.59 -8.70
N PRO A 102 -8.26 0.46 -8.37
CA PRO A 102 -7.52 -0.25 -9.39
C PRO A 102 -8.46 -0.82 -10.47
N ALA A 103 -7.94 -0.99 -11.67
CA ALA A 103 -8.69 -1.63 -12.75
C ALA A 103 -8.95 -3.10 -12.41
N VAL A 104 -10.21 -3.49 -12.31
CA VAL A 104 -10.62 -4.85 -11.93
C VAL A 104 -10.66 -5.75 -13.15
N GLU A 105 -9.96 -6.86 -13.10
CA GLU A 105 -9.98 -7.88 -14.16
C GLU A 105 -10.97 -8.99 -13.88
N GLN A 106 -10.96 -9.55 -12.67
CA GLN A 106 -11.84 -10.63 -12.27
C GLN A 106 -12.25 -10.50 -10.81
N VAL A 107 -13.45 -11.00 -10.49
CA VAL A 107 -13.98 -11.07 -9.13
C VAL A 107 -14.37 -12.52 -8.84
N PHE A 108 -13.92 -13.03 -7.71
CA PHE A 108 -14.28 -14.36 -7.21
C PHE A 108 -14.89 -14.22 -5.82
N SER A 109 -15.99 -14.91 -5.59
CA SER A 109 -16.68 -14.91 -4.29
C SER A 109 -16.86 -16.32 -3.76
N LYS A 110 -16.70 -16.45 -2.44
CA LYS A 110 -16.98 -17.68 -1.70
C LYS A 110 -17.53 -17.31 -0.33
N THR A 111 -18.80 -17.65 -0.08
CA THR A 111 -19.50 -17.30 1.17
C THR A 111 -19.45 -15.78 1.39
N ASN A 112 -18.76 -15.33 2.46
CA ASN A 112 -18.61 -13.91 2.78
C ASN A 112 -17.28 -13.32 2.31
N ASN A 113 -16.44 -14.12 1.66
CA ASN A 113 -15.12 -13.70 1.21
C ASN A 113 -15.11 -13.36 -0.27
N ARG A 114 -14.37 -12.34 -0.64
CA ARG A 114 -14.26 -11.89 -2.03
C ARG A 114 -12.79 -11.68 -2.38
N LEU A 115 -12.43 -12.11 -3.57
CA LEU A 115 -11.11 -11.94 -4.14
C LEU A 115 -11.22 -11.17 -5.45
N ILE A 116 -10.50 -10.07 -5.56
CA ILE A 116 -10.53 -9.23 -6.75
C ILE A 116 -9.15 -9.22 -7.37
N GLU A 117 -9.07 -9.64 -8.63
CA GLU A 117 -7.85 -9.60 -9.43
C GLU A 117 -7.74 -8.29 -10.16
N THR A 118 -6.58 -7.64 -10.04
CA THR A 118 -6.27 -6.35 -10.66
C THR A 118 -4.86 -6.34 -11.23
N ASN A 119 -4.56 -5.34 -12.07
CA ASN A 119 -3.18 -4.99 -12.45
C ASN A 119 -2.82 -3.62 -11.90
N ILE A 120 -1.69 -3.53 -11.22
CA ILE A 120 -1.11 -2.28 -10.72
C ILE A 120 0.33 -2.22 -11.20
N LEU A 121 0.68 -1.17 -11.97
CA LEU A 121 2.02 -1.01 -12.58
C LEU A 121 2.45 -2.27 -13.35
N SER A 122 1.54 -2.82 -14.14
CA SER A 122 1.75 -4.04 -14.97
C SER A 122 2.06 -5.30 -14.17
N LYS A 123 1.69 -5.33 -12.90
CA LYS A 123 1.85 -6.49 -12.01
C LYS A 123 0.51 -6.95 -11.49
N LYS A 124 0.31 -8.26 -11.47
CA LYS A 124 -0.91 -8.88 -10.99
C LYS A 124 -1.01 -8.74 -9.47
N HIS A 125 -2.15 -8.23 -9.02
CA HIS A 125 -2.48 -8.06 -7.61
C HIS A 125 -3.83 -8.67 -7.31
N TYR A 126 -3.99 -9.16 -6.08
CA TYR A 126 -5.24 -9.70 -5.56
C TYR A 126 -5.63 -8.95 -4.30
N PHE A 127 -6.87 -8.44 -4.28
CA PHE A 127 -7.47 -7.79 -3.13
C PHE A 127 -8.39 -8.79 -2.43
N TYR A 128 -8.07 -9.09 -1.19
CA TYR A 128 -8.85 -10.02 -0.34
C TYR A 128 -9.77 -9.24 0.59
N PHE A 129 -11.06 -9.56 0.51
CA PHE A 129 -12.07 -8.99 1.39
C PHE A 129 -12.67 -10.08 2.26
N ASP A 130 -12.71 -9.83 3.57
CA ASP A 130 -13.52 -10.58 4.52
C ASP A 130 -14.78 -9.78 4.77
N SER A 131 -15.92 -10.32 4.33
CA SER A 131 -17.17 -9.56 4.23
C SER A 131 -16.97 -8.32 3.35
N GLU A 132 -17.13 -7.11 3.86
CA GLU A 132 -16.92 -5.86 3.11
C GLU A 132 -15.56 -5.21 3.40
N GLU A 133 -14.72 -5.85 4.21
CA GLU A 133 -13.48 -5.26 4.71
C GLU A 133 -12.26 -5.77 3.95
N LEU A 134 -11.48 -4.86 3.38
CA LEU A 134 -10.21 -5.17 2.74
C LEU A 134 -9.18 -5.57 3.80
N THR A 135 -8.72 -6.81 3.77
CA THR A 135 -7.74 -7.32 4.74
C THR A 135 -6.34 -7.49 4.17
N ASP A 136 -6.24 -7.79 2.89
CA ASP A 136 -4.94 -8.05 2.27
C ASP A 136 -4.91 -7.62 0.81
N ILE A 137 -3.72 -7.17 0.37
CA ILE A 137 -3.38 -6.99 -1.03
C ILE A 137 -2.14 -7.83 -1.29
N VAL A 138 -2.20 -8.74 -2.27
CA VAL A 138 -1.10 -9.65 -2.58
C VAL A 138 -0.65 -9.45 -4.02
N ARG A 139 0.63 -9.13 -4.21
CA ARG A 139 1.26 -9.16 -5.54
C ARG A 139 1.81 -10.54 -5.81
N THR A 140 1.52 -11.07 -6.99
CA THR A 140 2.02 -12.39 -7.41
C THR A 140 2.98 -12.29 -8.58
N ARG A 141 3.83 -13.31 -8.71
CA ARG A 141 4.66 -13.56 -9.88
C ARG A 141 4.70 -15.06 -10.12
N ASN A 142 4.36 -15.47 -11.35
CA ASN A 142 4.27 -16.90 -11.73
C ASN A 142 3.38 -17.70 -10.76
N GLY A 143 2.25 -17.14 -10.35
CA GLY A 143 1.29 -17.77 -9.45
C GLY A 143 1.71 -17.84 -7.97
N LYS A 144 2.85 -17.25 -7.61
CA LYS A 144 3.33 -17.23 -6.22
C LYS A 144 3.23 -15.84 -5.64
N ALA A 145 2.76 -15.75 -4.39
CA ALA A 145 2.75 -14.51 -3.63
C ALA A 145 4.19 -14.04 -3.37
N ILE A 146 4.51 -12.81 -3.71
CA ILE A 146 5.84 -12.22 -3.50
C ILE A 146 5.82 -10.98 -2.61
N VAL A 147 4.71 -10.24 -2.56
CA VAL A 147 4.52 -9.11 -1.65
C VAL A 147 3.13 -9.19 -1.06
N LYS A 148 3.00 -8.96 0.23
CA LYS A 148 1.72 -8.93 0.92
C LYS A 148 1.59 -7.65 1.74
N HIS A 149 0.49 -6.91 1.51
CA HIS A 149 0.03 -5.84 2.38
C HIS A 149 -1.06 -6.42 3.27
N HIS A 150 -0.86 -6.40 4.56
CA HIS A 150 -1.85 -6.87 5.54
C HIS A 150 -2.37 -5.69 6.35
N PHE A 151 -3.69 -5.53 6.39
CA PHE A 151 -4.37 -4.48 7.14
C PHE A 151 -5.03 -5.08 8.37
N ALA A 152 -4.80 -4.49 9.52
CA ALA A 152 -5.34 -4.93 10.80
C ALA A 152 -5.80 -3.73 11.64
N ASN A 153 -6.52 -4.02 12.72
CA ASN A 153 -7.10 -3.00 13.59
C ASN A 153 -7.92 -2.00 12.77
N ILE A 154 -8.78 -2.55 11.94
CA ILE A 154 -9.59 -1.77 11.00
C ILE A 154 -10.82 -1.26 11.73
N GLU A 155 -11.04 0.06 11.63
CA GLU A 155 -12.22 0.73 12.16
C GLU A 155 -12.75 1.69 11.10
N ASN A 156 -13.94 1.41 10.59
CA ASN A 156 -14.50 2.12 9.45
C ASN A 156 -13.54 2.05 8.24
N ASP A 157 -13.20 3.18 7.66
CA ASP A 157 -12.27 3.27 6.52
C ASP A 157 -10.83 3.57 6.96
N PHE A 158 -10.43 3.10 8.13
CA PHE A 158 -9.11 3.35 8.70
C PHE A 158 -8.46 2.05 9.17
N ALA A 159 -7.23 1.79 8.71
CA ALA A 159 -6.42 0.66 9.16
C ALA A 159 -5.43 1.13 10.22
N GLY A 160 -5.57 0.63 11.44
CA GLY A 160 -4.69 0.99 12.56
C GLY A 160 -3.31 0.37 12.48
N GLN A 161 -3.17 -0.72 11.75
CA GLN A 161 -1.90 -1.40 11.54
C GLN A 161 -1.80 -1.92 10.11
N ILE A 162 -0.64 -1.70 9.49
CA ILE A 162 -0.36 -2.15 8.14
C ILE A 162 1.02 -2.79 8.12
N ASN A 163 1.10 -4.01 7.58
CA ASN A 163 2.37 -4.71 7.39
C ASN A 163 2.57 -5.00 5.91
N ILE A 164 3.72 -4.61 5.37
CA ILE A 164 4.12 -4.95 4.01
C ILE A 164 5.31 -5.89 4.11
N THR A 165 5.16 -7.10 3.62
CA THR A 165 6.18 -8.15 3.69
C THR A 165 6.53 -8.67 2.30
N HIS A 166 7.78 -9.06 2.12
CA HIS A 166 8.32 -9.59 0.87
C HIS A 166 8.83 -11.01 1.08
N GLU A 167 8.52 -11.91 0.15
CA GLU A 167 9.00 -13.29 0.17
C GLU A 167 10.35 -13.45 -0.56
N ASN A 168 10.66 -12.55 -1.47
CA ASN A 168 11.84 -12.66 -2.35
C ASN A 168 13.01 -11.77 -1.94
N ILE A 169 12.82 -10.89 -0.96
CA ILE A 169 13.86 -9.98 -0.45
C ILE A 169 13.63 -9.76 1.05
N GLN A 170 14.68 -9.36 1.75
CA GLN A 170 14.58 -8.97 3.17
C GLN A 170 14.14 -7.52 3.28
N LEU A 171 12.86 -7.28 3.07
CA LEU A 171 12.23 -5.97 3.27
C LEU A 171 10.89 -6.14 3.97
N LYS A 172 10.71 -5.42 5.05
CA LYS A 172 9.45 -5.38 5.80
C LYS A 172 9.17 -3.94 6.22
N ILE A 173 7.94 -3.49 6.00
CA ILE A 173 7.45 -2.19 6.46
C ILE A 173 6.32 -2.44 7.43
N THR A 174 6.41 -1.87 8.62
CA THR A 174 5.36 -1.92 9.64
C THR A 174 4.90 -0.50 9.92
N LEU A 175 3.61 -0.25 9.74
CA LEU A 175 2.97 1.03 10.05
C LEU A 175 1.98 0.82 11.19
N THR A 176 2.11 1.62 12.25
CA THR A 176 1.19 1.60 13.39
C THR A 176 0.64 3.02 13.58
N ALA A 177 -0.68 3.14 13.56
CA ALA A 177 -1.33 4.44 13.72
C ALA A 177 -0.96 5.06 15.06
N LEU A 178 -0.73 6.36 15.06
CA LEU A 178 -0.56 7.12 16.29
C LEU A 178 -1.91 7.27 17.01
N PRO A 179 -1.91 7.22 18.36
CA PRO A 179 -3.13 7.40 19.15
C PRO A 179 -3.72 8.81 19.01
#